data_2b6e5b87e78dfb2d6f0a1b9366b7cb92
#
_entry.id   2b6e5b87e78dfb2d6f0a1b9366b7cb92
#
_cell.length_a   1.000
_cell.length_b   1.000
_cell.length_c   1.000
_cell.angle_alpha   90.00
_cell.angle_beta   90.00
_cell.angle_gamma   90.00
#
_symmetry.space_group_name_H-M   'P 1'
#
loop_
_entity.id
_entity.type
_entity.pdbx_description
1 polymer ?
#
loop_
_entity_poly.entity_id
_entity_poly.type
_entity_poly.pdbx_seq_one_letter_code
_entity_poly.pdbx_strand_id
1 'polypeptide(L)'
;MEKFLKGVLRLIALIGLMLLLTVQVSAQELTAEDISGRGLLEKYHAFQPVGYLFDGSTYYSTEARQNGWVTLKAEQGMGSLYFVFGEDCPSLILHNEDTGETREIQDNSFLHLFVDLEELFGGTVRRLTITFPEKQTLISELSVYTAGQVPDSVQRWQEPKEHETDLVLFSAHGDDEQLFFAGLLPYYGAERGYQVQVVYLTDHRNQGTRRRHEMLNGLWAVGIKTYPVFGTYGDYQTRSLADAYSSYESKGITREELLGFVVEQLRRFRPKVAVGHDLNGEYGHGMHRLYADLLCQAVQVSQDREAYPELAERYGVWDVPKTYLHLYEENVVWMDWDQPLESFDGMTAYQVTKQLGFASHPSQEVYYGWYFRYRDKATDIKQYSPCWYGLYRSTVGEDVQKQDLFENLTSYEEDAKMEQALKEAEEARCRAEQEQAAAETEPEQDSVPTLPAPTQPSQPEQPDEVQKAQMPDWQALLLAVSSCGAFLLLAAGLVRRKGK
;
A
#
# COMPACT_ATOMS: atom_id res chain seq x y z
N MET A 1 -41.03 27.11 37.53
CA MET A 1 -40.38 27.44 36.24
C MET A 1 -39.10 26.66 36.03
N GLU A 2 -38.17 26.63 37.00
CA GLU A 2 -36.86 25.94 36.88
C GLU A 2 -36.94 24.40 36.70
N LYS A 3 -37.87 23.72 37.40
CA LYS A 3 -38.10 22.26 37.25
C LYS A 3 -38.67 21.89 35.87
N PHE A 4 -39.50 22.76 35.28
CA PHE A 4 -40.07 22.57 33.96
C PHE A 4 -39.02 22.75 32.89
N LEU A 5 -38.13 23.75 33.00
CA LEU A 5 -37.05 24.02 32.07
C LEU A 5 -36.00 22.87 32.05
N LYS A 6 -35.67 22.32 33.24
CA LYS A 6 -34.79 21.13 33.36
C LYS A 6 -35.42 19.88 32.74
N GLY A 7 -36.76 19.72 32.79
CA GLY A 7 -37.48 18.62 32.13
C GLY A 7 -37.43 18.72 30.60
N VAL A 8 -37.64 19.93 30.05
CA VAL A 8 -37.57 20.17 28.60
C VAL A 8 -36.17 19.97 28.07
N LEU A 9 -35.11 20.45 28.76
CA LEU A 9 -33.72 20.23 28.38
C LEU A 9 -33.32 18.75 28.37
N ARG A 10 -33.81 17.96 29.34
CA ARG A 10 -33.58 16.50 29.35
C ARG A 10 -34.29 15.80 28.21
N LEU A 11 -35.51 16.22 27.86
CA LEU A 11 -36.24 15.66 26.73
C LEU A 11 -35.56 15.97 25.38
N ILE A 12 -35.06 17.20 25.19
CA ILE A 12 -34.30 17.60 24.01
C ILE A 12 -32.97 16.81 23.93
N ALA A 13 -32.28 16.63 25.04
CA ALA A 13 -31.06 15.83 25.10
C ALA A 13 -31.33 14.34 24.78
N LEU A 14 -32.44 13.78 25.22
CA LEU A 14 -32.85 12.40 24.93
C LEU A 14 -33.28 12.23 23.48
N ILE A 15 -33.98 13.21 22.89
CA ILE A 15 -34.33 13.22 21.46
C ILE A 15 -33.08 13.40 20.60
N GLY A 16 -32.15 14.26 21.01
CA GLY A 16 -30.84 14.42 20.35
C GLY A 16 -29.99 13.14 20.40
N LEU A 17 -29.99 12.45 21.53
CA LEU A 17 -29.29 11.16 21.68
C LEU A 17 -29.98 10.04 20.88
N MET A 18 -31.33 10.00 20.83
CA MET A 18 -32.04 9.08 19.92
C MET A 18 -31.79 9.38 18.43
N LEU A 19 -31.77 10.65 18.05
CA LEU A 19 -31.41 11.03 16.65
C LEU A 19 -29.96 10.67 16.30
N LEU A 20 -29.01 10.78 17.23
CA LEU A 20 -27.63 10.31 17.04
C LEU A 20 -27.53 8.78 16.96
N LEU A 21 -28.39 8.04 17.69
CA LEU A 21 -28.45 6.59 17.64
C LEU A 21 -29.17 6.04 16.39
N THR A 22 -30.04 6.83 15.75
CA THR A 22 -30.75 6.42 14.53
C THR A 22 -29.98 6.71 13.23
N VAL A 23 -28.85 7.41 13.28
CA VAL A 23 -28.00 7.70 12.09
C VAL A 23 -26.90 6.63 11.89
N GLN A 24 -26.74 5.67 12.81
CA GLN A 24 -26.03 4.43 12.50
C GLN A 24 -27.00 3.34 11.99
N VAL A 25 -27.82 3.64 11.01
CA VAL A 25 -28.21 2.62 10.03
C VAL A 25 -26.93 2.42 9.20
N SER A 26 -26.13 1.42 9.55
CA SER A 26 -25.20 0.80 8.64
C SER A 26 -25.99 0.54 7.36
N ALA A 27 -25.78 1.35 6.32
CA ALA A 27 -26.20 0.98 4.99
C ALA A 27 -25.52 -0.36 4.76
N GLN A 28 -26.28 -1.44 4.76
CA GLN A 28 -25.76 -2.75 4.40
C GLN A 28 -25.28 -2.58 2.97
N GLU A 29 -23.95 -2.54 2.77
CA GLU A 29 -23.38 -2.38 1.44
C GLU A 29 -23.97 -3.49 0.59
N LEU A 30 -24.59 -3.09 -0.51
CA LEU A 30 -25.19 -4.03 -1.44
C LEU A 30 -24.06 -4.91 -2.00
N THR A 31 -24.14 -6.21 -1.79
CA THR A 31 -23.18 -7.15 -2.37
C THR A 31 -23.50 -7.34 -3.84
N ALA A 32 -22.51 -7.17 -4.70
CA ALA A 32 -22.64 -7.42 -6.13
C ALA A 32 -22.80 -8.92 -6.41
N GLU A 33 -23.72 -9.27 -7.29
CA GLU A 33 -23.93 -10.62 -7.77
C GLU A 33 -23.13 -10.85 -9.04
N ASP A 34 -22.40 -11.96 -9.11
CA ASP A 34 -21.76 -12.41 -10.35
C ASP A 34 -22.81 -12.97 -11.30
N ILE A 35 -22.99 -12.27 -12.43
CA ILE A 35 -23.95 -12.62 -13.48
C ILE A 35 -23.25 -13.08 -14.75
N SER A 36 -21.94 -13.35 -14.68
CA SER A 36 -21.12 -13.75 -15.83
C SER A 36 -21.68 -14.97 -16.56
N GLY A 37 -21.58 -14.96 -17.86
CA GLY A 37 -21.95 -16.14 -18.66
C GLY A 37 -22.35 -15.84 -20.10
N ARG A 38 -22.37 -16.88 -20.90
CA ARG A 38 -22.71 -16.78 -22.33
C ARG A 38 -24.10 -16.22 -22.59
N GLY A 39 -25.02 -16.29 -21.64
CA GLY A 39 -26.34 -15.71 -21.72
C GLY A 39 -26.38 -14.20 -21.84
N LEU A 40 -25.28 -13.51 -21.44
CA LEU A 40 -25.13 -12.08 -21.61
C LEU A 40 -24.76 -11.66 -23.03
N LEU A 41 -24.21 -12.58 -23.85
CA LEU A 41 -23.75 -12.27 -25.20
C LEU A 41 -24.97 -12.06 -26.13
N GLU A 42 -25.16 -10.82 -26.57
CA GLU A 42 -26.18 -10.49 -27.54
C GLU A 42 -25.62 -10.57 -28.97
N LYS A 43 -24.50 -9.95 -29.22
CA LYS A 43 -23.81 -9.86 -30.51
C LYS A 43 -22.30 -9.78 -30.32
N TYR A 44 -21.57 -10.22 -31.33
CA TYR A 44 -20.11 -10.02 -31.37
C TYR A 44 -19.61 -10.03 -32.82
N HIS A 45 -18.44 -9.41 -33.00
CA HIS A 45 -17.75 -9.38 -34.29
C HIS A 45 -16.24 -9.50 -34.05
N ALA A 46 -15.60 -10.32 -34.90
CA ALA A 46 -14.14 -10.55 -34.87
C ALA A 46 -13.59 -11.07 -33.52
N PHE A 47 -14.39 -11.93 -32.84
CA PHE A 47 -14.07 -12.62 -31.59
C PHE A 47 -14.02 -14.12 -31.81
N GLN A 48 -12.91 -14.81 -31.49
CA GLN A 48 -12.75 -16.27 -31.70
C GLN A 48 -11.78 -16.91 -30.71
N PRO A 49 -12.08 -18.06 -30.10
CA PRO A 49 -13.42 -18.58 -29.88
C PRO A 49 -14.10 -17.88 -28.70
N VAL A 50 -15.27 -17.31 -28.92
CA VAL A 50 -16.00 -16.54 -27.90
C VAL A 50 -16.34 -17.33 -26.63
N GLY A 51 -16.23 -18.66 -26.73
CA GLY A 51 -16.53 -19.58 -25.63
C GLY A 51 -15.59 -19.43 -24.40
N TYR A 52 -14.38 -19.01 -24.60
CA TYR A 52 -13.40 -18.84 -23.51
C TYR A 52 -13.59 -17.53 -22.71
N LEU A 53 -14.45 -16.64 -23.19
CA LEU A 53 -14.72 -15.37 -22.49
C LEU A 53 -15.40 -15.57 -21.12
N PHE A 54 -16.07 -16.72 -20.92
CA PHE A 54 -16.84 -17.06 -19.72
C PHE A 54 -16.69 -18.54 -19.36
N ASP A 55 -15.51 -19.10 -19.40
CA ASP A 55 -15.31 -20.53 -19.09
C ASP A 55 -14.76 -20.78 -17.69
N GLY A 56 -14.50 -19.70 -16.92
CA GLY A 56 -13.96 -19.76 -15.57
C GLY A 56 -12.47 -20.12 -15.53
N SER A 57 -11.75 -19.98 -16.66
CA SER A 57 -10.36 -20.38 -16.80
C SER A 57 -9.51 -19.28 -17.42
N THR A 58 -8.39 -18.96 -16.81
CA THR A 58 -7.39 -18.07 -17.39
C THR A 58 -6.37 -18.79 -18.29
N TYR A 59 -6.61 -20.09 -18.56
CA TYR A 59 -5.69 -20.91 -19.34
C TYR A 59 -5.81 -20.70 -20.85
N TYR A 60 -7.05 -20.47 -21.32
CA TYR A 60 -7.35 -20.18 -22.72
C TYR A 60 -7.81 -18.74 -22.85
N SER A 61 -7.71 -18.20 -24.08
CA SER A 61 -8.14 -16.83 -24.34
C SER A 61 -9.02 -16.76 -25.58
N THR A 62 -10.00 -15.88 -25.53
CA THR A 62 -10.71 -15.38 -26.70
C THR A 62 -9.85 -14.31 -27.37
N GLU A 63 -9.64 -14.43 -28.67
CA GLU A 63 -8.97 -13.41 -29.48
C GLU A 63 -9.99 -12.41 -30.00
N ALA A 64 -9.81 -11.12 -29.64
CA ALA A 64 -10.42 -10.00 -30.32
C ALA A 64 -9.44 -9.45 -31.37
N ARG A 65 -9.82 -9.49 -32.66
CA ARG A 65 -9.04 -8.86 -33.72
C ARG A 65 -9.26 -7.36 -33.70
N GLN A 66 -8.47 -6.63 -34.47
CA GLN A 66 -8.54 -5.17 -34.55
C GLN A 66 -9.98 -4.67 -34.74
N ASN A 67 -10.42 -3.79 -33.86
CA ASN A 67 -11.79 -3.27 -33.76
C ASN A 67 -12.84 -4.39 -33.55
N GLY A 68 -12.43 -5.54 -33.03
CA GLY A 68 -13.35 -6.57 -32.58
C GLY A 68 -14.20 -6.05 -31.42
N TRP A 69 -15.47 -6.44 -31.40
CA TRP A 69 -16.38 -5.97 -30.37
C TRP A 69 -17.34 -7.06 -29.90
N VAL A 70 -17.87 -6.90 -28.70
CA VAL A 70 -18.88 -7.71 -28.07
C VAL A 70 -19.96 -6.82 -27.46
N THR A 71 -21.25 -7.14 -27.67
CA THR A 71 -22.35 -6.50 -26.96
C THR A 71 -22.90 -7.44 -25.90
N LEU A 72 -22.89 -6.97 -24.66
CA LEU A 72 -23.48 -7.65 -23.51
C LEU A 72 -24.85 -7.05 -23.19
N LYS A 73 -25.79 -7.92 -22.75
CA LYS A 73 -27.13 -7.51 -22.30
C LYS A 73 -27.49 -8.20 -20.99
N ALA A 74 -27.87 -7.42 -19.98
CA ALA A 74 -28.34 -7.88 -18.67
C ALA A 74 -29.55 -7.08 -18.23
N GLU A 75 -30.70 -7.73 -18.06
CA GLU A 75 -31.95 -7.04 -17.68
C GLU A 75 -31.88 -6.39 -16.28
N GLN A 76 -31.16 -7.02 -15.35
CA GLN A 76 -30.91 -6.53 -14.00
C GLN A 76 -29.90 -5.35 -13.92
N GLY A 77 -29.19 -5.09 -15.03
CA GLY A 77 -28.13 -4.08 -15.09
C GLY A 77 -26.76 -4.63 -14.66
N MET A 78 -25.73 -4.12 -15.31
CA MET A 78 -24.32 -4.38 -15.02
C MET A 78 -23.75 -3.19 -14.24
N GLY A 79 -23.19 -3.42 -13.06
CA GLY A 79 -22.55 -2.40 -12.22
C GLY A 79 -21.05 -2.33 -12.46
N SER A 80 -20.41 -3.47 -12.74
CA SER A 80 -18.96 -3.50 -13.01
C SER A 80 -18.56 -4.67 -13.90
N LEU A 81 -17.36 -4.55 -14.48
CA LEU A 81 -16.69 -5.57 -15.28
C LEU A 81 -15.32 -5.88 -14.65
N TYR A 82 -14.90 -7.14 -14.80
CA TYR A 82 -13.56 -7.56 -14.45
C TYR A 82 -12.97 -8.39 -15.57
N PHE A 83 -11.92 -7.86 -16.20
CA PHE A 83 -11.20 -8.51 -17.28
C PHE A 83 -9.93 -9.19 -16.75
N VAL A 84 -9.67 -10.38 -17.26
CA VAL A 84 -8.36 -11.02 -17.16
C VAL A 84 -7.85 -11.20 -18.60
N PHE A 85 -6.81 -10.41 -18.93
CA PHE A 85 -6.24 -10.40 -20.28
C PHE A 85 -5.13 -11.43 -20.41
N GLY A 86 -5.07 -12.12 -21.53
CA GLY A 86 -4.00 -13.06 -21.88
C GLY A 86 -2.68 -12.37 -22.22
N GLU A 87 -2.71 -11.08 -22.60
CA GLU A 87 -1.57 -10.21 -22.87
C GLU A 87 -1.97 -8.76 -22.66
N ASP A 88 -1.02 -7.84 -22.76
CA ASP A 88 -1.26 -6.43 -22.52
C ASP A 88 -2.38 -5.88 -23.40
N CYS A 89 -3.33 -5.18 -22.78
CA CYS A 89 -4.48 -4.53 -23.45
C CYS A 89 -4.47 -3.04 -23.11
N PRO A 90 -3.78 -2.20 -23.92
CA PRO A 90 -3.56 -0.79 -23.58
C PRO A 90 -4.83 0.05 -23.69
N SER A 91 -5.81 -0.37 -24.48
CA SER A 91 -7.04 0.40 -24.64
C SER A 91 -8.28 -0.46 -24.91
N LEU A 92 -9.44 0.04 -24.46
CA LEU A 92 -10.74 -0.46 -24.82
C LEU A 92 -11.79 0.65 -24.81
N ILE A 93 -12.84 0.49 -25.63
CA ILE A 93 -13.93 1.46 -25.77
C ILE A 93 -15.22 0.82 -25.27
N LEU A 94 -15.90 1.52 -24.36
CA LEU A 94 -17.16 1.11 -23.76
C LEU A 94 -18.27 2.03 -24.29
N HIS A 95 -19.27 1.46 -24.96
CA HIS A 95 -20.41 2.19 -25.46
C HIS A 95 -21.68 1.71 -24.75
N ASN A 96 -22.29 2.60 -23.96
CA ASN A 96 -23.58 2.36 -23.33
C ASN A 96 -24.70 2.55 -24.36
N GLU A 97 -25.29 1.46 -24.83
CA GLU A 97 -26.33 1.44 -25.83
C GLU A 97 -27.66 2.04 -25.32
N ASP A 98 -27.87 2.10 -24.01
CA ASP A 98 -29.09 2.64 -23.41
C ASP A 98 -29.08 4.18 -23.46
N THR A 99 -27.92 4.82 -23.30
CA THR A 99 -27.77 6.28 -23.26
C THR A 99 -27.11 6.86 -24.50
N GLY A 100 -26.39 6.04 -25.27
CA GLY A 100 -25.54 6.45 -26.39
C GLY A 100 -24.19 7.04 -25.96
N GLU A 101 -23.85 6.98 -24.69
CA GLU A 101 -22.58 7.46 -24.15
C GLU A 101 -21.43 6.51 -24.47
N THR A 102 -20.25 7.08 -24.74
CA THR A 102 -19.03 6.32 -24.99
C THR A 102 -17.96 6.76 -23.99
N ARG A 103 -17.24 5.80 -23.44
CA ARG A 103 -16.06 5.99 -22.59
C ARG A 103 -14.91 5.17 -23.18
N GLU A 104 -13.72 5.71 -23.10
CA GLU A 104 -12.49 5.05 -23.52
C GLU A 104 -11.58 4.87 -22.33
N ILE A 105 -11.04 3.67 -22.16
CA ILE A 105 -9.95 3.38 -21.24
C ILE A 105 -8.69 3.35 -22.08
N GLN A 106 -7.74 4.20 -21.78
CA GLN A 106 -6.45 4.32 -22.43
C GLN A 106 -5.33 4.05 -21.45
N ASP A 107 -4.14 3.73 -21.97
CA ASP A 107 -2.92 3.52 -21.21
C ASP A 107 -3.05 2.49 -20.07
N ASN A 108 -3.95 1.48 -20.25
CA ASN A 108 -4.09 0.41 -19.28
C ASN A 108 -2.85 -0.48 -19.27
N SER A 109 -2.20 -0.57 -18.09
CA SER A 109 -1.05 -1.43 -17.84
C SER A 109 -1.43 -2.76 -17.17
N PHE A 110 -2.69 -2.93 -16.74
CA PHE A 110 -3.13 -4.05 -15.93
C PHE A 110 -3.59 -5.24 -16.77
N LEU A 111 -3.04 -6.43 -16.48
CA LEU A 111 -3.56 -7.70 -17.01
C LEU A 111 -4.89 -8.10 -16.35
N HIS A 112 -5.14 -7.61 -15.13
CA HIS A 112 -6.40 -7.78 -14.41
C HIS A 112 -7.01 -6.39 -14.24
N LEU A 113 -8.01 -6.09 -15.06
CA LEU A 113 -8.62 -4.76 -15.10
C LEU A 113 -10.03 -4.80 -14.51
N PHE A 114 -10.26 -4.06 -13.45
CA PHE A 114 -11.60 -3.79 -12.92
C PHE A 114 -12.12 -2.48 -13.52
N VAL A 115 -13.37 -2.49 -13.97
CA VAL A 115 -14.07 -1.34 -14.54
C VAL A 115 -15.36 -1.12 -13.79
N ASP A 116 -15.48 0.00 -13.10
CA ASP A 116 -16.71 0.44 -12.45
C ASP A 116 -17.61 1.16 -13.47
N LEU A 117 -18.69 0.51 -13.88
CA LEU A 117 -19.63 1.07 -14.83
C LEU A 117 -20.53 2.13 -14.20
N GLU A 118 -20.79 2.00 -12.87
CA GLU A 118 -21.61 2.98 -12.16
C GLU A 118 -20.85 4.32 -12.03
N GLU A 119 -19.53 4.27 -11.77
CA GLU A 119 -18.69 5.46 -11.78
C GLU A 119 -18.58 6.08 -13.19
N LEU A 120 -18.36 5.24 -14.21
CA LEU A 120 -18.16 5.71 -15.59
C LEU A 120 -19.40 6.32 -16.23
N PHE A 121 -20.58 5.74 -15.97
CA PHE A 121 -21.84 6.11 -16.65
C PHE A 121 -22.90 6.70 -15.71
N GLY A 122 -22.59 6.86 -14.43
CA GLY A 122 -23.52 7.40 -13.43
C GLY A 122 -24.65 6.44 -13.02
N GLY A 123 -24.48 5.14 -13.27
CA GLY A 123 -25.42 4.08 -12.90
C GLY A 123 -25.21 2.79 -13.68
N THR A 124 -25.99 1.75 -13.37
CA THR A 124 -25.89 0.45 -14.04
C THR A 124 -26.24 0.54 -15.53
N VAL A 125 -25.57 -0.29 -16.33
CA VAL A 125 -25.76 -0.38 -17.78
C VAL A 125 -26.46 -1.71 -18.13
N ARG A 126 -27.53 -1.68 -18.90
CA ARG A 126 -28.23 -2.92 -19.31
C ARG A 126 -27.74 -3.48 -20.63
N ARG A 127 -27.22 -2.62 -21.49
CA ARG A 127 -26.72 -3.02 -22.80
C ARG A 127 -25.44 -2.26 -23.12
N LEU A 128 -24.32 -2.97 -23.16
CA LEU A 128 -22.99 -2.43 -23.31
C LEU A 128 -22.26 -3.07 -24.48
N THR A 129 -21.72 -2.25 -25.37
CA THR A 129 -20.80 -2.69 -26.42
C THR A 129 -19.36 -2.36 -26.00
N ILE A 130 -18.50 -3.39 -26.00
CA ILE A 130 -17.07 -3.29 -25.66
C ILE A 130 -16.30 -3.52 -26.96
N THR A 131 -15.48 -2.54 -27.36
CA THR A 131 -14.64 -2.60 -28.57
C THR A 131 -13.17 -2.59 -28.21
N PHE A 132 -12.38 -3.43 -28.86
CA PHE A 132 -10.93 -3.56 -28.69
C PHE A 132 -10.25 -3.00 -29.95
N PRO A 133 -9.66 -1.80 -29.88
CA PRO A 133 -9.11 -1.10 -31.04
C PRO A 133 -7.79 -1.70 -31.53
N GLU A 134 -7.06 -2.41 -30.67
CA GLU A 134 -5.73 -2.96 -30.96
C GLU A 134 -5.77 -4.02 -32.07
N LYS A 135 -4.59 -4.27 -32.64
CA LYS A 135 -4.47 -5.26 -33.74
C LYS A 135 -4.91 -6.65 -33.31
N GLN A 136 -4.64 -7.01 -32.08
CA GLN A 136 -5.04 -8.24 -31.44
C GLN A 136 -5.13 -8.00 -29.94
N THR A 137 -6.17 -8.51 -29.29
CA THR A 137 -6.30 -8.54 -27.83
C THR A 137 -6.70 -9.94 -27.41
N LEU A 138 -6.03 -10.49 -26.42
CA LEU A 138 -6.35 -11.79 -25.82
C LEU A 138 -7.07 -11.56 -24.49
N ILE A 139 -8.32 -12.01 -24.39
CA ILE A 139 -9.13 -11.95 -23.18
C ILE A 139 -9.29 -13.37 -22.65
N SER A 140 -8.70 -13.66 -21.48
CA SER A 140 -8.77 -14.98 -20.85
C SER A 140 -10.10 -15.19 -20.12
N GLU A 141 -10.61 -14.15 -19.44
CA GLU A 141 -11.88 -14.23 -18.73
C GLU A 141 -12.51 -12.84 -18.64
N LEU A 142 -13.85 -12.79 -18.64
CA LEU A 142 -14.63 -11.59 -18.36
C LEU A 142 -15.68 -11.92 -17.31
N SER A 143 -15.58 -11.31 -16.15
CA SER A 143 -16.64 -11.35 -15.15
C SER A 143 -17.48 -10.09 -15.20
N VAL A 144 -18.78 -10.25 -14.97
CA VAL A 144 -19.77 -9.17 -15.00
C VAL A 144 -20.56 -9.21 -13.68
N TYR A 145 -20.61 -8.09 -13.00
CA TYR A 145 -21.29 -7.98 -11.71
C TYR A 145 -22.44 -6.99 -11.76
N THR A 146 -23.47 -7.23 -10.94
CA THR A 146 -24.50 -6.24 -10.64
C THR A 146 -23.92 -5.05 -9.84
N ALA A 147 -24.74 -4.04 -9.56
CA ALA A 147 -24.38 -2.98 -8.63
C ALA A 147 -24.02 -3.53 -7.24
N GLY A 148 -23.05 -2.90 -6.56
CA GLY A 148 -22.64 -3.24 -5.20
C GLY A 148 -21.17 -3.61 -5.05
N GLN A 149 -20.81 -4.02 -3.82
CA GLN A 149 -19.45 -4.43 -3.50
C GLN A 149 -19.13 -5.79 -4.14
N VAL A 150 -18.11 -5.82 -4.98
CA VAL A 150 -17.61 -7.05 -5.60
C VAL A 150 -16.81 -7.90 -4.60
N PRO A 151 -16.70 -9.23 -4.82
CA PRO A 151 -15.90 -10.12 -3.97
C PRO A 151 -14.41 -9.69 -3.92
N ASP A 152 -13.73 -10.00 -2.81
CA ASP A 152 -12.31 -9.68 -2.62
C ASP A 152 -11.37 -10.37 -3.64
N SER A 153 -11.85 -11.41 -4.31
CA SER A 153 -11.14 -12.05 -5.41
C SER A 153 -11.02 -11.20 -6.69
N VAL A 154 -11.85 -10.15 -6.81
CA VAL A 154 -11.78 -9.18 -7.91
C VAL A 154 -10.62 -8.22 -7.65
N GLN A 155 -9.59 -8.33 -8.48
CA GLN A 155 -8.35 -7.57 -8.30
C GLN A 155 -8.52 -6.15 -8.83
N ARG A 156 -8.54 -5.18 -7.92
CA ARG A 156 -8.59 -3.75 -8.20
C ARG A 156 -7.20 -3.15 -7.99
N TRP A 157 -6.34 -3.35 -8.97
CA TRP A 157 -4.97 -2.88 -8.93
C TRP A 157 -4.87 -1.37 -8.92
N GLN A 158 -3.85 -0.87 -8.22
CA GLN A 158 -3.48 0.54 -8.17
C GLN A 158 -2.17 0.73 -8.93
N GLU A 159 -2.08 1.85 -9.65
CA GLU A 159 -0.81 2.26 -10.23
C GLU A 159 0.26 2.46 -9.15
N PRO A 160 1.52 2.09 -9.45
CA PRO A 160 2.62 2.36 -8.54
C PRO A 160 2.77 3.86 -8.28
N LYS A 161 2.83 4.25 -7.01
CA LYS A 161 3.09 5.63 -6.63
C LYS A 161 4.58 5.94 -6.77
N GLU A 162 4.89 6.95 -7.58
CA GLU A 162 6.25 7.45 -7.66
C GLU A 162 6.62 8.27 -6.42
N HIS A 163 7.86 8.11 -5.93
CA HIS A 163 8.46 8.86 -4.81
C HIS A 163 7.87 8.64 -3.40
N GLU A 164 6.94 7.71 -3.24
CA GLU A 164 6.24 7.49 -1.97
C GLU A 164 6.15 6.00 -1.59
N THR A 165 7.16 5.21 -1.94
CA THR A 165 7.17 3.78 -1.62
C THR A 165 7.96 3.53 -0.33
N ASP A 166 7.35 2.92 0.67
CA ASP A 166 8.02 2.62 1.93
C ASP A 166 9.04 1.49 1.74
N LEU A 167 8.64 0.38 1.10
CA LEU A 167 9.47 -0.78 0.87
C LEU A 167 9.43 -1.22 -0.58
N VAL A 168 10.60 -1.43 -1.20
CA VAL A 168 10.73 -2.10 -2.49
C VAL A 168 11.37 -3.48 -2.29
N LEU A 169 10.69 -4.52 -2.75
CA LEU A 169 11.23 -5.87 -2.84
C LEU A 169 11.71 -6.16 -4.26
N PHE A 170 12.99 -6.46 -4.42
CA PHE A 170 13.60 -6.88 -5.67
C PHE A 170 13.63 -8.42 -5.73
N SER A 171 12.67 -9.00 -6.46
CA SER A 171 12.51 -10.45 -6.65
C SER A 171 12.99 -10.87 -8.03
N ALA A 172 13.81 -11.92 -8.10
CA ALA A 172 14.32 -12.38 -9.40
C ALA A 172 13.22 -13.06 -10.23
N HIS A 173 12.42 -13.92 -9.60
CA HIS A 173 11.36 -14.68 -10.26
C HIS A 173 10.03 -14.49 -9.52
N GLY A 174 8.96 -14.86 -10.18
CA GLY A 174 7.62 -14.77 -9.62
C GLY A 174 7.21 -16.02 -8.84
N ASP A 175 7.75 -16.19 -7.68
CA ASP A 175 7.45 -17.09 -6.57
C ASP A 175 8.46 -16.88 -5.43
N ASP A 176 9.60 -16.25 -5.72
CA ASP A 176 10.65 -15.98 -4.74
C ASP A 176 10.12 -15.11 -3.59
N GLU A 177 9.21 -14.16 -3.90
CA GLU A 177 8.58 -13.28 -2.91
C GLU A 177 7.73 -14.06 -1.90
N GLN A 178 7.24 -15.23 -2.30
CA GLN A 178 6.48 -16.13 -1.42
C GLN A 178 7.38 -17.16 -0.75
N LEU A 179 8.49 -17.55 -1.39
CA LEU A 179 9.43 -18.50 -0.85
C LEU A 179 10.41 -17.84 0.13
N PHE A 180 11.37 -17.11 -0.38
CA PHE A 180 12.51 -16.60 0.38
C PHE A 180 12.21 -15.34 1.19
N PHE A 181 11.17 -14.59 0.81
CA PHE A 181 10.72 -13.41 1.51
C PHE A 181 9.37 -13.62 2.21
N ALA A 182 9.03 -14.89 2.50
CA ALA A 182 7.77 -15.26 3.13
C ALA A 182 7.51 -14.45 4.41
N GLY A 183 6.31 -13.85 4.52
CA GLY A 183 5.90 -13.00 5.63
C GLY A 183 6.14 -11.51 5.42
N LEU A 184 7.09 -11.12 4.57
CA LEU A 184 7.44 -9.71 4.33
C LEU A 184 6.24 -8.91 3.78
N LEU A 185 5.62 -9.42 2.71
CA LEU A 185 4.55 -8.71 1.99
C LEU A 185 3.28 -8.56 2.82
N PRO A 186 2.70 -9.63 3.42
CA PRO A 186 1.49 -9.48 4.23
C PRO A 186 1.73 -8.64 5.49
N TYR A 187 2.93 -8.69 6.08
CA TYR A 187 3.23 -7.90 7.26
C TYR A 187 3.35 -6.41 6.94
N TYR A 188 4.23 -6.01 6.01
CA TYR A 188 4.39 -4.58 5.72
C TYR A 188 3.25 -4.01 4.88
N GLY A 189 2.77 -4.76 3.88
CA GLY A 189 1.73 -4.26 2.96
C GLY A 189 0.35 -4.23 3.60
N ALA A 190 -0.14 -5.35 4.11
CA ALA A 190 -1.51 -5.44 4.63
C ALA A 190 -1.62 -5.05 6.11
N GLU A 191 -0.77 -5.60 6.99
CA GLU A 191 -0.88 -5.37 8.43
C GLU A 191 -0.40 -3.98 8.84
N ARG A 192 0.75 -3.53 8.31
CA ARG A 192 1.30 -2.21 8.60
C ARG A 192 0.72 -1.11 7.70
N GLY A 193 0.08 -1.46 6.60
CA GLY A 193 -0.47 -0.51 5.62
C GLY A 193 0.60 0.28 4.86
N TYR A 194 1.84 -0.21 4.83
CA TYR A 194 2.93 0.45 4.13
C TYR A 194 2.79 0.33 2.61
N GLN A 195 3.27 1.32 1.88
CA GLN A 195 3.33 1.28 0.42
C GLN A 195 4.46 0.33 0.01
N VAL A 196 4.10 -0.87 -0.42
CA VAL A 196 5.05 -1.90 -0.83
C VAL A 196 5.00 -2.08 -2.35
N GLN A 197 6.16 -2.00 -2.99
CA GLN A 197 6.36 -2.24 -4.40
C GLN A 197 7.19 -3.49 -4.63
N VAL A 198 6.70 -4.42 -5.47
CA VAL A 198 7.48 -5.57 -5.91
C VAL A 198 8.01 -5.30 -7.32
N VAL A 199 9.31 -5.55 -7.50
CA VAL A 199 10.01 -5.39 -8.78
C VAL A 199 10.61 -6.73 -9.16
N TYR A 200 10.06 -7.35 -10.20
CA TYR A 200 10.58 -8.59 -10.76
C TYR A 200 11.64 -8.32 -11.82
N LEU A 201 12.72 -9.08 -11.81
CA LEU A 201 13.72 -9.01 -12.87
C LEU A 201 13.17 -9.60 -14.18
N THR A 202 12.43 -10.70 -14.06
CA THR A 202 11.83 -11.39 -15.20
C THR A 202 10.31 -11.30 -15.20
N ASP A 203 9.69 -11.28 -16.37
CA ASP A 203 8.24 -11.30 -16.52
C ASP A 203 7.68 -12.69 -16.90
N HIS A 204 8.56 -13.66 -17.09
CA HIS A 204 8.24 -15.02 -17.51
C HIS A 204 7.43 -15.14 -18.81
N ARG A 205 7.47 -14.15 -19.71
CA ARG A 205 6.73 -14.17 -20.99
C ARG A 205 6.99 -15.42 -21.82
N ASN A 206 8.20 -15.98 -21.74
CA ASN A 206 8.56 -17.24 -22.39
C ASN A 206 7.80 -18.46 -21.88
N GLN A 207 7.14 -18.36 -20.72
CA GLN A 207 6.29 -19.39 -20.11
C GLN A 207 4.79 -19.10 -20.31
N GLY A 208 4.45 -18.14 -21.18
CA GLY A 208 3.09 -17.67 -21.43
C GLY A 208 2.56 -16.76 -20.31
N THR A 209 1.28 -16.41 -20.42
CA THR A 209 0.63 -15.50 -19.47
C THR A 209 0.37 -16.09 -18.10
N ARG A 210 0.32 -17.43 -18.00
CA ARG A 210 -0.01 -18.14 -16.77
C ARG A 210 0.82 -17.70 -15.58
N ARG A 211 2.15 -17.58 -15.75
CA ARG A 211 3.05 -17.16 -14.65
C ARG A 211 2.75 -15.75 -14.17
N ARG A 212 2.47 -14.82 -15.06
CA ARG A 212 2.11 -13.44 -14.68
C ARG A 212 0.80 -13.40 -13.90
N HIS A 213 -0.19 -14.20 -14.28
CA HIS A 213 -1.42 -14.33 -13.50
C HIS A 213 -1.19 -14.96 -12.11
N GLU A 214 -0.33 -15.99 -12.02
CA GLU A 214 0.05 -16.57 -10.74
C GLU A 214 0.72 -15.54 -9.82
N MET A 215 1.64 -14.72 -10.37
CA MET A 215 2.30 -13.63 -9.64
C MET A 215 1.28 -12.59 -9.13
N LEU A 216 0.39 -12.11 -10.00
CA LEU A 216 -0.66 -11.16 -9.61
C LEU A 216 -1.62 -11.75 -8.56
N ASN A 217 -2.06 -13.00 -8.76
CA ASN A 217 -2.92 -13.68 -7.80
C ASN A 217 -2.23 -13.85 -6.43
N GLY A 218 -0.95 -14.23 -6.43
CA GLY A 218 -0.16 -14.38 -5.21
C GLY A 218 0.02 -13.08 -4.45
N LEU A 219 0.37 -12.00 -5.14
CA LEU A 219 0.50 -10.67 -4.55
C LEU A 219 -0.84 -10.17 -3.99
N TRP A 220 -1.92 -10.31 -4.77
CA TRP A 220 -3.25 -9.91 -4.32
C TRP A 220 -3.70 -10.66 -3.07
N ALA A 221 -3.45 -11.97 -3.05
CA ALA A 221 -3.83 -12.85 -1.93
C ALA A 221 -3.10 -12.50 -0.63
N VAL A 222 -1.88 -11.96 -0.69
CA VAL A 222 -1.12 -11.50 0.49
C VAL A 222 -1.32 -10.00 0.80
N GLY A 223 -2.32 -9.37 0.16
CA GLY A 223 -2.73 -8.00 0.47
C GLY A 223 -1.99 -6.89 -0.27
N ILE A 224 -1.14 -7.21 -1.25
CA ILE A 224 -0.51 -6.20 -2.11
C ILE A 224 -1.51 -5.74 -3.17
N LYS A 225 -1.75 -4.44 -3.23
CA LYS A 225 -2.71 -3.80 -4.14
C LYS A 225 -2.05 -2.94 -5.21
N THR A 226 -0.78 -2.62 -5.03
CA THR A 226 0.04 -1.89 -6.01
C THR A 226 0.52 -2.85 -7.09
N TYR A 227 0.30 -2.50 -8.37
CA TYR A 227 0.69 -3.34 -9.49
C TYR A 227 2.21 -3.51 -9.53
N PRO A 228 2.73 -4.75 -9.70
CA PRO A 228 4.17 -4.98 -9.69
C PRO A 228 4.84 -4.44 -10.96
N VAL A 229 6.13 -4.14 -10.87
CA VAL A 229 6.96 -3.93 -12.06
C VAL A 229 7.45 -5.27 -12.57
N PHE A 230 7.21 -5.56 -13.83
CA PHE A 230 7.78 -6.70 -14.52
C PHE A 230 8.96 -6.23 -15.37
N GLY A 231 10.16 -6.72 -15.04
CA GLY A 231 11.31 -6.58 -15.91
C GLY A 231 11.12 -7.35 -17.21
N THR A 232 11.77 -6.91 -18.26
CA THR A 232 11.66 -7.55 -19.60
C THR A 232 12.78 -8.56 -19.86
N TYR A 233 13.49 -8.95 -18.81
CA TYR A 233 14.68 -9.78 -18.91
C TYR A 233 14.34 -11.28 -18.85
N GLY A 234 15.06 -12.08 -19.64
CA GLY A 234 14.86 -13.53 -19.67
C GLY A 234 15.37 -14.21 -18.40
N ASP A 235 14.76 -15.31 -18.03
CA ASP A 235 15.24 -16.21 -16.97
C ASP A 235 16.26 -17.20 -17.53
N TYR A 236 17.45 -17.29 -16.90
CA TYR A 236 18.54 -18.18 -17.31
C TYR A 236 18.96 -19.09 -16.15
N GLN A 237 18.92 -20.40 -16.39
CA GLN A 237 19.35 -21.41 -15.42
C GLN A 237 20.88 -21.43 -15.29
N THR A 238 21.41 -20.58 -14.40
CA THR A 238 22.84 -20.45 -14.12
C THR A 238 23.17 -20.72 -12.65
N ARG A 239 24.45 -20.99 -12.34
CA ARG A 239 24.92 -21.31 -10.99
C ARG A 239 25.99 -20.35 -10.47
N SER A 240 26.45 -19.42 -11.30
CA SER A 240 27.40 -18.41 -10.89
C SER A 240 26.97 -17.02 -11.34
N LEU A 241 27.44 -15.99 -10.66
CA LEU A 241 27.25 -14.60 -11.03
C LEU A 241 27.84 -14.31 -12.44
N ALA A 242 29.02 -14.87 -12.72
CA ALA A 242 29.69 -14.68 -14.02
C ALA A 242 28.87 -15.25 -15.17
N ASP A 243 28.32 -16.48 -15.00
CA ASP A 243 27.48 -17.13 -16.01
C ASP A 243 26.17 -16.38 -16.21
N ALA A 244 25.59 -15.83 -15.12
CA ALA A 244 24.37 -15.03 -15.20
C ALA A 244 24.59 -13.77 -16.07
N TYR A 245 25.63 -13.00 -15.80
CA TYR A 245 26.00 -11.87 -16.64
C TYR A 245 26.30 -12.27 -18.10
N SER A 246 27.09 -13.32 -18.29
CA SER A 246 27.44 -13.81 -19.64
C SER A 246 26.22 -14.25 -20.44
N SER A 247 25.18 -14.78 -19.77
CA SER A 247 23.92 -15.16 -20.41
C SER A 247 23.22 -13.94 -21.04
N TYR A 248 23.15 -12.82 -20.32
CA TYR A 248 22.60 -11.58 -20.84
C TYR A 248 23.49 -10.94 -21.92
N GLU A 249 24.78 -10.87 -21.68
CA GLU A 249 25.75 -10.34 -22.64
C GLU A 249 25.70 -11.09 -23.99
N SER A 250 25.47 -12.42 -23.95
CA SER A 250 25.30 -13.24 -25.16
C SER A 250 24.03 -12.88 -25.97
N LYS A 251 23.09 -12.17 -25.35
CA LYS A 251 21.85 -11.66 -25.98
C LYS A 251 21.92 -10.18 -26.32
N GLY A 252 23.08 -9.56 -26.12
CA GLY A 252 23.30 -8.14 -26.37
C GLY A 252 22.83 -7.21 -25.26
N ILE A 253 22.43 -7.76 -24.10
CA ILE A 253 22.03 -6.98 -22.92
C ILE A 253 23.26 -6.74 -22.07
N THR A 254 23.60 -5.48 -21.86
CA THR A 254 24.80 -5.09 -21.11
C THR A 254 24.56 -5.08 -19.60
N ARG A 255 25.64 -5.12 -18.82
CA ARG A 255 25.56 -4.93 -17.36
C ARG A 255 25.04 -3.56 -16.99
N GLU A 256 25.38 -2.56 -17.79
CA GLU A 256 24.93 -1.18 -17.59
C GLU A 256 23.42 -1.06 -17.77
N GLU A 257 22.82 -1.73 -18.76
CA GLU A 257 21.36 -1.78 -18.94
C GLU A 257 20.68 -2.48 -17.76
N LEU A 258 21.19 -3.61 -17.28
CA LEU A 258 20.67 -4.32 -16.12
C LEU A 258 20.77 -3.47 -14.85
N LEU A 259 21.90 -2.80 -14.63
CA LEU A 259 22.08 -1.90 -13.50
C LEU A 259 21.18 -0.67 -13.61
N GLY A 260 21.05 -0.09 -14.81
CA GLY A 260 20.16 1.03 -15.09
C GLY A 260 18.70 0.73 -14.73
N PHE A 261 18.22 -0.49 -15.01
CA PHE A 261 16.88 -0.92 -14.61
C PHE A 261 16.68 -0.84 -13.10
N VAL A 262 17.64 -1.31 -12.30
CA VAL A 262 17.51 -1.28 -10.81
C VAL A 262 17.63 0.16 -10.30
N VAL A 263 18.56 0.96 -10.85
CA VAL A 263 18.70 2.39 -10.52
C VAL A 263 17.42 3.16 -10.83
N GLU A 264 16.78 2.87 -11.99
CA GLU A 264 15.50 3.47 -12.34
C GLU A 264 14.45 3.22 -11.26
N GLN A 265 14.28 1.97 -10.81
CA GLN A 265 13.27 1.64 -9.82
C GLN A 265 13.57 2.32 -8.47
N LEU A 266 14.81 2.38 -8.03
CA LEU A 266 15.19 3.09 -6.81
C LEU A 266 14.88 4.59 -6.87
N ARG A 267 15.16 5.24 -8.01
CA ARG A 267 14.87 6.67 -8.19
C ARG A 267 13.39 6.95 -8.38
N ARG A 268 12.70 6.08 -9.12
CA ARG A 268 11.28 6.20 -9.39
C ARG A 268 10.45 6.07 -8.12
N PHE A 269 10.74 5.07 -7.31
CA PHE A 269 9.91 4.75 -6.14
C PHE A 269 10.40 5.41 -4.85
N ARG A 270 11.68 5.78 -4.77
CA ARG A 270 12.32 6.36 -3.58
C ARG A 270 12.07 5.55 -2.30
N PRO A 271 12.37 4.24 -2.29
CA PRO A 271 12.09 3.42 -1.12
C PRO A 271 12.87 3.89 0.11
N LYS A 272 12.21 3.82 1.28
CA LYS A 272 12.89 3.95 2.56
C LYS A 272 13.69 2.69 2.90
N VAL A 273 13.13 1.53 2.52
CA VAL A 273 13.76 0.22 2.65
C VAL A 273 13.77 -0.50 1.31
N ALA A 274 14.94 -0.96 0.88
CA ALA A 274 15.11 -1.87 -0.25
C ALA A 274 15.51 -3.26 0.26
N VAL A 275 14.86 -4.30 -0.27
CA VAL A 275 15.12 -5.71 0.10
C VAL A 275 15.47 -6.50 -1.14
N GLY A 276 16.50 -7.33 -1.07
CA GLY A 276 16.94 -8.19 -2.17
C GLY A 276 17.44 -9.55 -1.73
N HIS A 277 17.81 -10.36 -2.72
CA HIS A 277 18.27 -11.75 -2.56
C HIS A 277 19.60 -11.88 -1.82
N ASP A 278 19.94 -13.14 -1.48
CA ASP A 278 21.26 -13.53 -0.98
C ASP A 278 22.35 -13.34 -2.05
N LEU A 279 23.48 -12.74 -1.67
CA LEU A 279 24.65 -12.59 -2.55
C LEU A 279 25.20 -13.94 -3.06
N ASN A 280 24.99 -15.02 -2.29
CA ASN A 280 25.33 -16.38 -2.71
C ASN A 280 24.24 -17.04 -3.56
N GLY A 281 23.11 -16.37 -3.70
CA GLY A 281 21.88 -16.86 -4.33
C GLY A 281 21.27 -18.03 -3.54
N GLU A 282 20.00 -17.96 -3.22
CA GLU A 282 19.28 -19.06 -2.60
C GLU A 282 19.48 -20.31 -3.48
N TYR A 283 19.79 -21.45 -2.85
CA TYR A 283 20.20 -22.72 -3.49
C TYR A 283 21.27 -22.58 -4.62
N GLY A 284 22.04 -21.48 -4.59
CA GLY A 284 23.12 -21.21 -5.56
C GLY A 284 22.63 -20.74 -6.92
N HIS A 285 21.40 -20.20 -7.03
CA HIS A 285 20.85 -19.71 -8.29
C HIS A 285 21.57 -18.45 -8.79
N GLY A 286 22.03 -18.48 -10.04
CA GLY A 286 22.82 -17.38 -10.60
C GLY A 286 22.03 -16.09 -10.78
N MET A 287 20.72 -16.17 -11.08
CA MET A 287 19.88 -14.99 -11.25
C MET A 287 19.65 -14.27 -9.93
N HIS A 288 19.52 -15.00 -8.80
CA HIS A 288 19.44 -14.39 -7.47
C HIS A 288 20.72 -13.64 -7.12
N ARG A 289 21.89 -14.27 -7.39
CA ARG A 289 23.20 -13.62 -7.23
C ARG A 289 23.31 -12.33 -8.05
N LEU A 290 22.88 -12.39 -9.30
CA LEU A 290 22.92 -11.25 -10.20
C LEU A 290 22.03 -10.12 -9.69
N TYR A 291 20.79 -10.42 -9.27
CA TYR A 291 19.88 -9.38 -8.83
C TYR A 291 20.31 -8.76 -7.50
N ALA A 292 20.87 -9.57 -6.58
CA ALA A 292 21.49 -9.05 -5.35
C ALA A 292 22.71 -8.15 -5.66
N ASP A 293 23.58 -8.57 -6.59
CA ASP A 293 24.76 -7.80 -7.02
C ASP A 293 24.33 -6.47 -7.67
N LEU A 294 23.34 -6.50 -8.55
CA LEU A 294 22.77 -5.28 -9.16
C LEU A 294 22.19 -4.32 -8.13
N LEU A 295 21.46 -4.82 -7.14
CA LEU A 295 20.92 -3.98 -6.05
C LEU A 295 22.06 -3.34 -5.25
N CYS A 296 23.08 -4.11 -4.89
CA CYS A 296 24.25 -3.60 -4.17
C CYS A 296 24.97 -2.48 -4.94
N GLN A 297 25.11 -2.62 -6.25
CA GLN A 297 25.69 -1.57 -7.10
C GLN A 297 24.75 -0.37 -7.22
N ALA A 298 23.46 -0.61 -7.46
CA ALA A 298 22.46 0.44 -7.68
C ALA A 298 22.34 1.40 -6.48
N VAL A 299 22.32 0.88 -5.25
CA VAL A 299 22.24 1.73 -4.04
C VAL A 299 23.49 2.59 -3.82
N GLN A 300 24.61 2.26 -4.43
CA GLN A 300 25.80 3.10 -4.37
C GLN A 300 25.76 4.25 -5.37
N VAL A 301 25.06 4.09 -6.50
CA VAL A 301 25.06 5.07 -7.60
C VAL A 301 23.73 5.81 -7.76
N SER A 302 22.63 5.34 -7.16
CA SER A 302 21.32 5.97 -7.31
C SER A 302 21.24 7.39 -6.76
N GLN A 303 22.12 7.77 -5.84
CA GLN A 303 22.29 9.12 -5.31
C GLN A 303 23.17 10.03 -6.19
N ASP A 304 23.95 9.47 -7.10
CA ASP A 304 24.86 10.22 -7.97
C ASP A 304 24.13 10.67 -9.25
N ARG A 305 24.08 11.99 -9.45
CA ARG A 305 23.43 12.59 -10.61
C ARG A 305 24.17 12.28 -11.95
N GLU A 306 25.48 12.07 -11.87
CA GLU A 306 26.28 11.77 -13.06
C GLU A 306 26.14 10.32 -13.52
N ALA A 307 25.72 9.42 -12.61
CA ALA A 307 25.35 8.06 -12.97
C ALA A 307 23.92 8.04 -13.52
N TYR A 308 23.75 7.59 -14.78
CA TYR A 308 22.45 7.57 -15.47
C TYR A 308 21.76 8.94 -15.47
N PRO A 309 22.35 9.96 -16.11
CA PRO A 309 21.87 11.35 -16.02
C PRO A 309 20.44 11.52 -16.55
N GLU A 310 20.02 10.75 -17.56
CA GLU A 310 18.65 10.75 -18.07
C GLU A 310 17.62 10.27 -17.02
N LEU A 311 17.99 9.28 -16.21
CA LEU A 311 17.14 8.84 -15.08
C LEU A 311 17.14 9.86 -13.95
N ALA A 312 18.28 10.56 -13.74
CA ALA A 312 18.36 11.64 -12.77
C ALA A 312 17.57 12.89 -13.19
N GLU A 313 17.45 13.15 -14.49
CA GLU A 313 16.57 14.21 -15.01
C GLU A 313 15.10 13.85 -14.83
N ARG A 314 14.72 12.60 -15.12
CA ARG A 314 13.33 12.14 -15.08
C ARG A 314 12.79 11.98 -13.66
N TYR A 315 13.53 11.34 -12.77
CA TYR A 315 13.05 10.93 -11.43
C TYR A 315 13.78 11.63 -10.28
N GLY A 316 14.83 12.40 -10.57
CA GLY A 316 15.76 12.90 -9.56
C GLY A 316 16.74 11.81 -9.12
N VAL A 317 17.45 12.07 -8.01
CA VAL A 317 18.36 11.12 -7.38
C VAL A 317 17.76 10.66 -6.06
N TRP A 318 18.17 9.47 -5.59
CA TRP A 318 17.70 8.93 -4.33
C TRP A 318 18.82 8.18 -3.59
N ASP A 319 19.02 8.53 -2.33
CA ASP A 319 19.91 7.80 -1.42
C ASP A 319 19.04 6.90 -0.52
N VAL A 320 19.03 5.60 -0.79
CA VAL A 320 18.17 4.64 -0.08
C VAL A 320 18.56 4.58 1.39
N PRO A 321 17.65 4.91 2.33
CA PRO A 321 17.98 4.95 3.75
C PRO A 321 18.48 3.61 4.30
N LYS A 322 17.83 2.48 3.92
CA LYS A 322 18.25 1.14 4.34
C LYS A 322 18.13 0.12 3.22
N THR A 323 19.12 -0.74 3.11
CA THR A 323 19.14 -1.86 2.17
C THR A 323 19.43 -3.14 2.91
N TYR A 324 18.54 -4.11 2.79
CA TYR A 324 18.69 -5.44 3.38
C TYR A 324 18.84 -6.51 2.30
N LEU A 325 19.68 -7.48 2.58
CA LEU A 325 19.80 -8.67 1.75
C LEU A 325 19.42 -9.92 2.56
N HIS A 326 18.69 -10.81 1.92
CA HIS A 326 18.36 -12.10 2.48
C HIS A 326 19.64 -12.89 2.82
N LEU A 327 19.70 -13.48 3.99
CA LEU A 327 20.83 -14.25 4.52
C LEU A 327 22.19 -13.52 4.63
N TYR A 328 22.23 -12.21 4.47
CA TYR A 328 23.44 -11.44 4.69
C TYR A 328 23.82 -11.47 6.18
N GLU A 329 25.11 -11.63 6.51
CA GLU A 329 25.54 -11.96 7.87
C GLU A 329 25.83 -10.72 8.75
N GLU A 330 25.86 -9.51 8.19
CA GLU A 330 26.16 -8.29 8.94
C GLU A 330 24.88 -7.64 9.46
N ASN A 331 24.94 -7.17 10.71
CA ASN A 331 23.85 -6.48 11.43
C ASN A 331 22.47 -7.13 11.18
N VAL A 332 22.37 -8.43 11.50
CA VAL A 332 21.22 -9.28 11.19
C VAL A 332 19.99 -8.85 11.98
N VAL A 333 18.90 -8.60 11.25
CA VAL A 333 17.53 -8.48 11.75
C VAL A 333 16.85 -9.84 11.59
N TRP A 334 16.27 -10.34 12.67
CA TRP A 334 15.50 -11.59 12.65
C TRP A 334 14.03 -11.28 12.77
N MET A 335 13.30 -11.37 11.65
CA MET A 335 11.87 -11.09 11.60
C MET A 335 11.05 -12.26 12.14
N ASP A 336 10.07 -11.96 12.98
CA ASP A 336 9.13 -12.96 13.51
C ASP A 336 7.86 -13.02 12.65
N TRP A 337 7.88 -13.85 11.62
CA TRP A 337 6.75 -14.09 10.74
C TRP A 337 5.70 -15.05 11.30
N ASP A 338 5.92 -15.57 12.52
CA ASP A 338 4.99 -16.48 13.21
C ASP A 338 4.02 -15.72 14.13
N GLN A 339 4.05 -14.38 14.16
CA GLN A 339 3.07 -13.55 14.84
C GLN A 339 1.76 -13.48 14.04
N PRO A 340 0.58 -13.55 14.71
CA PRO A 340 -0.71 -13.43 14.05
C PRO A 340 -0.94 -12.01 13.54
N LEU A 341 -1.57 -11.87 12.35
CA LEU A 341 -1.95 -10.63 11.72
C LEU A 341 -3.46 -10.39 11.92
N GLU A 342 -3.84 -9.16 12.31
CA GLU A 342 -5.26 -8.77 12.44
C GLU A 342 -5.92 -8.68 11.05
N SER A 343 -5.20 -8.20 10.05
CA SER A 343 -5.63 -8.07 8.65
C SER A 343 -5.97 -9.41 7.97
N PHE A 344 -5.57 -10.55 8.58
CA PHE A 344 -5.82 -11.89 8.08
C PHE A 344 -6.47 -12.81 9.13
N ASP A 345 -7.39 -12.28 9.95
CA ASP A 345 -8.16 -13.05 10.92
C ASP A 345 -7.31 -13.92 11.87
N GLY A 346 -6.11 -13.46 12.21
CA GLY A 346 -5.18 -14.13 13.11
C GLY A 346 -4.30 -15.21 12.47
N MET A 347 -4.30 -15.36 11.15
CA MET A 347 -3.26 -16.12 10.45
C MET A 347 -1.90 -15.43 10.66
N THR A 348 -0.82 -16.20 10.78
CA THR A 348 0.52 -15.62 10.84
C THR A 348 0.96 -15.14 9.45
N ALA A 349 1.89 -14.18 9.38
CA ALA A 349 2.44 -13.70 8.11
C ALA A 349 2.97 -14.84 7.23
N TYR A 350 3.61 -15.83 7.87
CA TYR A 350 4.08 -17.05 7.20
C TYR A 350 2.91 -17.90 6.67
N GLN A 351 1.85 -18.09 7.46
CA GLN A 351 0.67 -18.85 7.03
C GLN A 351 -0.03 -18.19 5.83
N VAL A 352 -0.20 -16.87 5.87
CA VAL A 352 -0.76 -16.09 4.75
C VAL A 352 0.07 -16.34 3.49
N THR A 353 1.38 -16.20 3.56
CA THR A 353 2.27 -16.43 2.43
C THR A 353 2.18 -17.87 1.90
N LYS A 354 2.26 -18.88 2.79
CA LYS A 354 2.24 -20.30 2.41
C LYS A 354 0.89 -20.74 1.84
N GLN A 355 -0.22 -20.33 2.47
CA GLN A 355 -1.56 -20.87 2.19
C GLN A 355 -2.34 -20.05 1.18
N LEU A 356 -2.07 -18.76 1.05
CA LEU A 356 -2.74 -17.87 0.12
C LEU A 356 -1.81 -17.42 -1.01
N GLY A 357 -0.66 -16.86 -0.66
CA GLY A 357 0.31 -16.36 -1.63
C GLY A 357 0.86 -17.45 -2.53
N PHE A 358 1.61 -18.40 -1.98
CA PHE A 358 2.23 -19.47 -2.77
C PHE A 358 1.21 -20.45 -3.38
N ALA A 359 0.07 -20.67 -2.72
CA ALA A 359 -1.01 -21.49 -3.29
C ALA A 359 -1.55 -20.92 -4.62
N SER A 360 -1.33 -19.64 -4.89
CA SER A 360 -1.66 -18.98 -6.15
C SER A 360 -0.66 -19.28 -7.29
N HIS A 361 0.41 -20.05 -7.01
CA HIS A 361 1.42 -20.47 -7.97
C HIS A 361 1.36 -21.99 -8.31
N PRO A 362 0.24 -22.53 -8.83
CA PRO A 362 0.11 -23.96 -9.08
C PRO A 362 1.14 -24.52 -10.06
N SER A 363 1.70 -23.70 -10.96
CA SER A 363 2.79 -24.14 -11.84
C SER A 363 4.11 -24.38 -11.09
N GLN A 364 4.22 -23.92 -9.84
CA GLN A 364 5.41 -24.01 -8.99
C GLN A 364 5.25 -24.99 -7.81
N GLU A 365 4.22 -25.84 -7.82
CA GLU A 365 3.91 -26.78 -6.74
C GLU A 365 5.11 -27.68 -6.34
N VAL A 366 6.03 -27.93 -7.24
CA VAL A 366 7.26 -28.70 -6.96
C VAL A 366 8.07 -28.07 -5.84
N TYR A 367 8.12 -26.72 -5.76
CA TYR A 367 8.84 -26.01 -4.71
C TYR A 367 8.10 -26.03 -3.38
N TYR A 368 6.76 -26.17 -3.37
CA TYR A 368 6.00 -26.39 -2.13
C TYR A 368 6.53 -27.64 -1.37
N GLY A 369 6.74 -28.74 -2.08
CA GLY A 369 7.27 -29.97 -1.51
C GLY A 369 8.66 -29.80 -0.88
N TRP A 370 9.48 -28.98 -1.49
CA TRP A 370 10.84 -28.72 -1.06
C TRP A 370 10.91 -27.67 0.06
N TYR A 371 10.15 -26.57 -0.02
CA TYR A 371 10.30 -25.43 0.88
C TYR A 371 9.28 -25.44 2.03
N PHE A 372 8.00 -25.70 1.76
CA PHE A 372 6.92 -25.55 2.74
C PHE A 372 6.41 -26.84 3.38
N ARG A 373 6.62 -27.99 2.74
CA ARG A 373 6.07 -29.26 3.25
C ARG A 373 6.62 -29.57 4.64
N TYR A 374 5.72 -29.92 5.57
CA TYR A 374 6.04 -30.23 6.97
C TYR A 374 6.67 -29.07 7.77
N ARG A 375 6.50 -27.85 7.33
CA ARG A 375 6.95 -26.65 8.03
C ARG A 375 5.75 -25.77 8.30
N ASP A 376 5.31 -25.71 9.57
CA ASP A 376 4.08 -25.00 9.97
C ASP A 376 4.39 -23.59 10.46
N LYS A 377 5.66 -23.30 10.69
CA LYS A 377 6.17 -21.98 11.12
C LYS A 377 7.34 -21.54 10.24
N ALA A 378 7.51 -20.24 10.10
CA ALA A 378 8.68 -19.65 9.45
C ALA A 378 9.99 -20.12 10.10
N THR A 379 9.98 -20.22 11.43
CA THR A 379 11.12 -20.68 12.25
C THR A 379 11.47 -22.16 12.05
N ASP A 380 10.62 -22.98 11.40
CA ASP A 380 10.95 -24.35 11.01
C ASP A 380 11.87 -24.41 9.79
N ILE A 381 11.90 -23.34 8.99
CA ILE A 381 12.77 -23.24 7.80
C ILE A 381 14.17 -22.83 8.25
N LYS A 382 15.10 -23.77 8.25
CA LYS A 382 16.49 -23.54 8.67
C LYS A 382 17.40 -23.13 7.52
N GLN A 383 17.20 -23.73 6.34
CA GLN A 383 17.95 -23.41 5.15
C GLN A 383 17.16 -22.38 4.34
N TYR A 384 17.79 -21.28 3.97
CA TYR A 384 17.13 -20.14 3.31
C TYR A 384 15.95 -19.60 4.13
N SER A 385 16.20 -19.37 5.43
CA SER A 385 15.16 -18.90 6.36
C SER A 385 14.61 -17.54 5.95
N PRO A 386 13.28 -17.42 5.75
CA PRO A 386 12.69 -16.13 5.37
C PRO A 386 12.70 -15.09 6.49
N CYS A 387 13.15 -15.47 7.69
CA CYS A 387 13.25 -14.57 8.84
C CYS A 387 14.55 -13.76 8.88
N TRP A 388 15.56 -14.10 8.06
CA TRP A 388 16.92 -13.58 8.19
C TRP A 388 17.22 -12.52 7.14
N TYR A 389 17.42 -11.27 7.59
CA TYR A 389 17.82 -10.14 6.76
C TYR A 389 19.03 -9.44 7.36
N GLY A 390 20.13 -9.32 6.60
CA GLY A 390 21.29 -8.54 7.02
C GLY A 390 21.25 -7.12 6.46
N LEU A 391 21.64 -6.15 7.25
CA LEU A 391 21.73 -4.75 6.84
C LEU A 391 22.98 -4.55 5.98
N TYR A 392 22.82 -4.49 4.67
CA TYR A 392 23.89 -4.25 3.72
C TYR A 392 24.39 -2.80 3.73
N ARG A 393 23.46 -1.84 3.80
CA ARG A 393 23.76 -0.41 3.79
C ARG A 393 22.71 0.36 4.58
N SER A 394 23.16 1.38 5.33
CA SER A 394 22.27 2.33 6.00
C SER A 394 22.86 3.74 5.98
N THR A 395 21.99 4.75 5.80
CA THR A 395 22.30 6.17 5.99
C THR A 395 21.73 6.72 7.30
N VAL A 396 20.95 5.90 8.03
CA VAL A 396 20.24 6.27 9.26
C VAL A 396 20.76 5.53 10.51
N GLY A 397 21.90 4.86 10.38
CA GLY A 397 22.54 4.08 11.44
C GLY A 397 22.21 2.59 11.40
N GLU A 398 22.88 1.85 12.29
CA GLU A 398 22.70 0.40 12.45
C GLU A 398 21.43 0.08 13.24
N ASP A 399 20.89 -1.12 13.03
CA ASP A 399 19.80 -1.64 13.85
C ASP A 399 20.32 -2.10 15.21
N VAL A 400 19.65 -1.64 16.24
CA VAL A 400 19.97 -1.95 17.66
C VAL A 400 19.03 -3.01 18.21
N GLN A 401 17.71 -2.85 17.97
CA GLN A 401 16.68 -3.78 18.44
C GLN A 401 16.60 -5.02 17.55
N LYS A 402 16.84 -4.87 16.25
CA LYS A 402 16.92 -5.96 15.25
C LYS A 402 15.65 -6.79 15.12
N GLN A 403 14.50 -6.12 15.22
CA GLN A 403 13.17 -6.74 15.18
C GLN A 403 12.28 -6.18 14.06
N ASP A 404 12.72 -5.11 13.38
CA ASP A 404 11.97 -4.44 12.31
C ASP A 404 12.94 -3.85 11.28
N LEU A 405 12.66 -4.05 10.00
CA LEU A 405 13.46 -3.45 8.92
C LEU A 405 13.33 -1.91 8.88
N PHE A 406 12.28 -1.37 9.51
CA PHE A 406 12.05 0.09 9.64
C PHE A 406 12.60 0.68 10.93
N GLU A 407 13.42 -0.04 11.70
CA GLU A 407 14.09 0.56 12.86
C GLU A 407 14.79 1.86 12.44
N ASN A 408 14.56 2.97 13.19
CA ASN A 408 15.00 4.33 12.87
C ASN A 408 14.37 4.99 11.63
N LEU A 409 13.26 4.43 11.11
CA LEU A 409 12.51 4.99 9.99
C LEU A 409 11.02 5.03 10.33
N THR A 410 10.32 5.96 9.71
CA THR A 410 8.86 6.07 9.66
C THR A 410 8.37 5.82 8.24
N SER A 411 7.10 5.45 8.03
CA SER A 411 6.51 5.39 6.70
C SER A 411 6.30 6.79 6.11
N TYR A 412 6.08 6.88 4.80
CA TYR A 412 5.71 8.15 4.15
C TYR A 412 4.40 8.70 4.70
N GLU A 413 3.44 7.84 5.05
CA GLU A 413 2.19 8.25 5.68
C GLU A 413 2.40 8.81 7.08
N GLU A 414 3.28 8.18 7.88
CA GLU A 414 3.66 8.68 9.21
C GLU A 414 4.37 10.02 9.11
N ASP A 415 5.29 10.20 8.16
CA ASP A 415 5.96 11.48 7.92
C ASP A 415 4.97 12.58 7.55
N ALA A 416 4.04 12.31 6.65
CA ALA A 416 3.00 13.26 6.25
C ALA A 416 2.09 13.66 7.42
N LYS A 417 1.72 12.70 8.28
CA LYS A 417 0.94 12.98 9.49
C LYS A 417 1.73 13.86 10.49
N MET A 418 3.03 13.60 10.65
CA MET A 418 3.89 14.41 11.52
C MET A 418 4.04 15.84 10.97
N GLU A 419 4.25 15.98 9.67
CA GLU A 419 4.36 17.30 9.03
C GLU A 419 3.06 18.09 9.18
N GLN A 420 1.92 17.46 8.95
CA GLN A 420 0.61 18.07 9.13
C GLN A 420 0.38 18.53 10.58
N ALA A 421 0.71 17.69 11.57
CA ALA A 421 0.57 18.02 12.98
C ALA A 421 1.50 19.19 13.39
N LEU A 422 2.72 19.25 12.86
CA LEU A 422 3.64 20.36 13.10
C LEU A 422 3.10 21.66 12.52
N LYS A 423 2.56 21.62 11.31
CA LYS A 423 1.97 22.80 10.66
C LYS A 423 0.76 23.32 11.43
N GLU A 424 -0.14 22.43 11.86
CA GLU A 424 -1.31 22.80 12.68
C GLU A 424 -0.89 23.41 14.03
N ALA A 425 0.16 22.87 14.68
CA ALA A 425 0.69 23.42 15.92
C ALA A 425 1.31 24.82 15.73
N GLU A 426 2.01 25.04 14.60
CA GLU A 426 2.58 26.34 14.27
C GLU A 426 1.50 27.39 13.97
N GLU A 427 0.46 27.03 13.21
CA GLU A 427 -0.70 27.89 12.95
C GLU A 427 -1.46 28.23 14.23
N ALA A 428 -1.61 27.27 15.16
CA ALA A 428 -2.24 27.49 16.45
C ALA A 428 -1.42 28.47 17.32
N ARG A 429 -0.08 28.32 17.32
CA ARG A 429 0.82 29.24 18.02
C ARG A 429 0.73 30.66 17.44
N CYS A 430 0.78 30.80 16.11
CA CYS A 430 0.64 32.12 15.47
C CYS A 430 -0.69 32.78 15.78
N ARG A 431 -1.80 32.02 15.84
CA ARG A 431 -3.12 32.55 16.24
C ARG A 431 -3.13 33.03 17.68
N ALA A 432 -2.57 32.24 18.60
CA ALA A 432 -2.48 32.62 20.00
C ALA A 432 -1.62 33.90 20.22
N GLU A 433 -0.49 34.05 19.51
CA GLU A 433 0.35 35.24 19.53
C GLU A 433 -0.39 36.47 18.99
N GLN A 434 -1.21 36.32 17.92
CA GLN A 434 -2.04 37.40 17.39
C GLN A 434 -3.16 37.82 18.34
N GLU A 435 -3.84 36.87 18.98
CA GLU A 435 -4.87 37.13 19.98
C GLU A 435 -4.28 37.85 21.21
N GLN A 436 -3.09 37.46 21.66
CA GLN A 436 -2.39 38.13 22.77
C GLN A 436 -1.98 39.54 22.39
N ALA A 437 -1.43 39.76 21.21
CA ALA A 437 -1.07 41.11 20.72
C ALA A 437 -2.33 42.00 20.52
N ALA A 438 -3.46 41.42 20.11
CA ALA A 438 -4.72 42.17 20.00
C ALA A 438 -5.29 42.56 21.39
N ALA A 439 -5.15 41.67 22.39
CA ALA A 439 -5.55 41.96 23.77
C ALA A 439 -4.72 43.05 24.44
N GLU A 440 -3.41 43.14 24.11
CA GLU A 440 -2.52 44.19 24.61
C GLU A 440 -2.76 45.55 23.93
N THR A 441 -3.46 45.61 22.83
CA THR A 441 -3.77 46.85 22.05
C THR A 441 -5.15 47.44 22.34
N GLU A 442 -6.01 46.84 23.19
CA GLU A 442 -7.24 47.49 23.61
C GLU A 442 -6.93 48.72 24.45
N PRO A 443 -7.36 49.94 24.05
CA PRO A 443 -7.07 51.17 24.80
C PRO A 443 -7.81 51.12 26.15
N GLU A 444 -7.07 51.35 27.24
CA GLU A 444 -7.65 51.66 28.55
C GLU A 444 -8.76 52.73 28.36
N GLN A 445 -10.01 52.38 28.63
CA GLN A 445 -11.09 53.35 28.67
C GLN A 445 -10.75 54.41 29.75
N ASP A 446 -10.45 55.63 29.27
CA ASP A 446 -10.26 56.81 30.10
C ASP A 446 -11.44 56.92 31.10
N SER A 447 -11.18 56.53 32.34
CA SER A 447 -12.05 56.89 33.45
C SER A 447 -11.85 58.37 33.80
N VAL A 448 -12.90 59.17 33.49
CA VAL A 448 -12.98 60.59 33.85
C VAL A 448 -12.65 60.76 35.33
N PRO A 449 -11.72 61.65 35.70
CA PRO A 449 -11.37 61.85 37.08
C PRO A 449 -12.44 62.65 37.83
N THR A 450 -13.06 62.04 38.84
CA THR A 450 -13.89 62.72 39.85
C THR A 450 -13.00 63.39 40.89
N LEU A 451 -13.13 64.71 41.07
CA LEU A 451 -12.38 65.49 42.03
C LEU A 451 -12.60 65.03 43.47
N PRO A 452 -11.55 64.95 44.32
CA PRO A 452 -11.71 64.57 45.72
C PRO A 452 -11.98 65.75 46.65
N ALA A 453 -12.84 65.53 47.65
CA ALA A 453 -13.01 66.36 48.83
C ALA A 453 -11.87 66.11 49.84
N PRO A 454 -11.49 67.12 50.65
CA PRO A 454 -10.30 67.04 51.46
C PRO A 454 -10.52 66.35 52.82
N THR A 455 -9.58 65.50 53.26
CA THR A 455 -9.47 65.05 54.66
C THR A 455 -8.05 64.86 55.14
N GLN A 456 -7.87 65.02 56.42
CA GLN A 456 -6.72 65.24 57.25
C GLN A 456 -5.76 64.03 57.35
N PRO A 457 -4.55 64.30 57.96
CA PRO A 457 -3.40 63.36 57.93
C PRO A 457 -3.36 62.40 59.09
N SER A 458 -2.87 61.19 58.88
CA SER A 458 -2.38 60.31 59.97
C SER A 458 -1.15 59.49 59.51
N GLN A 459 -0.35 59.22 60.41
CA GLN A 459 1.04 58.82 60.57
C GLN A 459 1.57 57.63 59.78
N PRO A 460 2.90 57.40 59.72
CA PRO A 460 3.57 56.47 58.83
C PRO A 460 3.73 55.09 59.45
N GLU A 461 3.55 54.05 58.64
CA GLU A 461 4.00 52.70 58.94
C GLU A 461 5.04 52.18 57.94
N GLN A 462 5.84 51.27 58.42
CA GLN A 462 7.14 50.80 57.87
C GLN A 462 6.95 49.92 56.59
N PRO A 463 8.03 49.66 55.83
CA PRO A 463 7.96 48.97 54.55
C PRO A 463 7.94 47.46 54.72
N ASP A 464 6.97 46.79 54.06
CA ASP A 464 6.95 45.35 53.95
C ASP A 464 7.55 44.87 52.62
N GLU A 465 8.08 43.67 52.69
CA GLU A 465 8.95 42.97 51.77
C GLU A 465 8.43 42.83 50.32
N VAL A 466 9.41 42.92 49.39
CA VAL A 466 9.25 42.62 47.97
C VAL A 466 8.98 41.13 47.76
N GLN A 467 7.74 40.77 47.42
CA GLN A 467 7.44 39.43 46.87
C GLN A 467 7.94 39.32 45.44
N LYS A 468 8.90 38.40 45.24
CA LYS A 468 9.37 37.97 43.94
C LYS A 468 8.23 37.25 43.18
N ALA A 469 7.93 37.71 41.98
CA ALA A 469 7.07 37.01 41.05
C ALA A 469 7.69 35.66 40.71
N GLN A 470 6.97 34.56 41.02
CA GLN A 470 7.31 33.21 40.62
C GLN A 470 6.93 33.01 39.14
N MET A 471 7.91 32.61 38.33
CA MET A 471 7.70 32.15 36.97
C MET A 471 6.92 30.82 36.99
N PRO A 472 6.03 30.56 35.99
CA PRO A 472 5.30 29.30 35.94
C PRO A 472 6.26 28.14 35.62
N ASP A 473 6.14 27.09 36.43
CA ASP A 473 6.93 25.87 36.34
C ASP A 473 6.43 25.00 35.17
N TRP A 474 7.13 25.08 34.04
CA TRP A 474 6.84 24.26 32.84
C TRP A 474 7.01 22.74 33.10
N GLN A 475 7.70 22.35 34.19
CA GLN A 475 7.81 20.95 34.60
C GLN A 475 6.49 20.41 35.18
N ALA A 476 5.63 21.26 35.72
CA ALA A 476 4.28 20.84 36.15
C ALA A 476 3.34 20.54 35.00
N LEU A 477 3.55 21.16 33.83
CA LEU A 477 2.74 20.91 32.61
C LEU A 477 3.08 19.55 31.97
N LEU A 478 4.35 19.15 32.01
CA LEU A 478 4.80 17.84 31.49
C LEU A 478 4.30 16.65 32.32
N LEU A 479 4.13 16.84 33.63
CA LEU A 479 3.57 15.82 34.52
C LEU A 479 2.05 15.65 34.35
N ALA A 480 1.33 16.69 33.93
CA ALA A 480 -0.12 16.61 33.67
C ALA A 480 -0.43 15.84 32.37
N VAL A 481 0.44 15.95 31.33
CA VAL A 481 0.25 15.21 30.07
C VAL A 481 0.58 13.73 30.23
N SER A 482 1.61 13.40 31.05
CA SER A 482 1.96 11.99 31.31
C SER A 482 0.95 11.24 32.21
N SER A 483 0.21 11.96 33.07
CA SER A 483 -0.82 11.34 33.92
C SER A 483 -2.12 11.03 33.17
N CYS A 484 -2.47 11.75 32.09
CA CYS A 484 -3.62 11.44 31.23
C CYS A 484 -3.40 10.17 30.41
N GLY A 485 -2.19 9.91 29.91
CA GLY A 485 -1.86 8.68 29.18
C GLY A 485 -1.91 7.42 30.07
N ALA A 486 -1.48 7.53 31.32
CA ALA A 486 -1.54 6.41 32.28
C ALA A 486 -2.96 6.06 32.75
N PHE A 487 -3.89 7.02 32.76
CA PHE A 487 -5.31 6.75 33.10
C PHE A 487 -6.08 6.03 31.99
N LEU A 488 -5.72 6.27 30.73
CA LEU A 488 -6.33 5.55 29.58
C LEU A 488 -5.86 4.09 29.51
N LEU A 489 -4.60 3.81 29.85
CA LEU A 489 -4.08 2.43 29.90
C LEU A 489 -4.62 1.62 31.10
N LEU A 490 -4.92 2.27 32.23
CA LEU A 490 -5.55 1.61 33.37
C LEU A 490 -7.04 1.33 33.16
N ALA A 491 -7.76 2.16 32.40
CA ALA A 491 -9.16 1.93 32.05
C ALA A 491 -9.31 0.77 31.06
N ALA A 492 -8.41 0.62 30.10
CA ALA A 492 -8.38 -0.51 29.16
C ALA A 492 -8.04 -1.85 29.86
N GLY A 493 -7.17 -1.83 30.89
CA GLY A 493 -6.80 -3.01 31.68
C GLY A 493 -7.89 -3.53 32.61
N LEU A 494 -8.83 -2.70 33.05
CA LEU A 494 -9.92 -3.06 33.97
C LEU A 494 -11.15 -3.66 33.24
N VAL A 495 -11.35 -3.36 31.98
CA VAL A 495 -12.43 -3.97 31.17
C VAL A 495 -12.09 -5.42 30.79
N ARG A 496 -10.81 -5.79 30.69
CA ARG A 496 -10.37 -7.16 30.36
C ARG A 496 -10.47 -8.17 31.54
N ARG A 497 -10.78 -7.75 32.76
CA ARG A 497 -10.83 -8.63 33.93
C ARG A 497 -12.25 -9.02 34.40
N LYS A 498 -13.30 -8.63 33.69
CA LYS A 498 -14.71 -8.99 34.03
C LYS A 498 -15.40 -9.88 32.98
N GLY A 499 -14.68 -10.54 32.13
CA GLY A 499 -15.20 -11.53 31.17
C GLY A 499 -14.49 -12.87 31.32
N LYS A 500 -14.73 -13.55 32.43
CA LYS A 500 -14.58 -14.99 32.57
C LYS A 500 -15.80 -15.51 33.35
#